data_6f231de00d9a81988fa7cb505f339ab9
#
_entry.id   6f231de00d9a81988fa7cb505f339ab9
#
_cell.length_a   1.000
_cell.length_b   1.000
_cell.length_c   1.000
_cell.angle_alpha   90.00
_cell.angle_beta   90.00
_cell.angle_gamma   90.00
#
_symmetry.space_group_name_H-M   'P 1'
#
loop_
_entity.id
_entity.type
_entity.pdbx_description
1 polymer ?
#
loop_
_entity_poly.entity_id
_entity_poly.type
_entity_poly.pdbx_seq_one_letter_code
_entity_poly.pdbx_strand_id
1 'polypeptide(L)'
;VQTILYVGFVLWQYNKEYRLLKEFSFPGWKEMKDSFTLGFPMGLANSIDLGAFGVFLTLISRIGPIELAASQIVSQLNDLTFMPAFALGASTNSLVGRSLGQKDVEKAERFGRTGLIIGVAVVGLVGLCFCLFPSIFIAPFTGDREVTALASVLLKIVALYQLLDVAYVVFRGALNGAGRTKYTGLMTLACACVLFIPVSYICAFVLGFGVMGAWIGPLAHVTCLVFTLGSQFYGGYWKERWVVSRNTKGSIEGKLGFVPK
;
A
#
# COMPACT_ATOMS: atom_id res chain seq x y z
N VAL A 1 -20.53 -3.74 -14.84
CA VAL A 1 -20.19 -3.67 -16.26
C VAL A 1 -18.71 -3.89 -16.48
N GLN A 2 -17.82 -3.12 -15.83
CA GLN A 2 -16.35 -3.21 -16.01
C GLN A 2 -15.79 -4.62 -15.70
N THR A 3 -16.23 -5.25 -14.62
CA THR A 3 -15.80 -6.60 -14.23
C THR A 3 -16.21 -7.66 -15.26
N ILE A 4 -17.42 -7.55 -15.81
CA ILE A 4 -17.93 -8.48 -16.83
C ILE A 4 -17.13 -8.35 -18.12
N LEU A 5 -16.83 -7.12 -18.55
CA LEU A 5 -16.00 -6.87 -19.73
C LEU A 5 -14.58 -7.40 -19.55
N TYR A 6 -13.99 -7.20 -18.36
CA TYR A 6 -12.66 -7.71 -18.05
C TYR A 6 -12.60 -9.24 -18.05
N VAL A 7 -13.56 -9.90 -17.39
CA VAL A 7 -13.67 -11.36 -17.38
C VAL A 7 -13.91 -11.89 -18.79
N GLY A 8 -14.80 -11.25 -19.57
CA GLY A 8 -15.04 -11.61 -20.96
C GLY A 8 -13.78 -11.50 -21.84
N PHE A 9 -13.00 -10.42 -21.67
CA PHE A 9 -11.73 -10.21 -22.37
C PHE A 9 -10.69 -11.27 -22.01
N VAL A 10 -10.52 -11.55 -20.71
CA VAL A 10 -9.59 -12.58 -20.22
C VAL A 10 -9.99 -13.96 -20.73
N LEU A 11 -11.25 -14.34 -20.67
CA LEU A 11 -11.73 -15.61 -21.20
C LEU A 11 -11.52 -15.70 -22.71
N TRP A 12 -11.81 -14.64 -23.46
CA TRP A 12 -11.62 -14.61 -24.91
C TRP A 12 -10.15 -14.76 -25.31
N GLN A 13 -9.25 -14.04 -24.65
CA GLN A 13 -7.83 -14.01 -25.00
C GLN A 13 -7.07 -15.26 -24.52
N TYR A 14 -7.34 -15.73 -23.30
CA TYR A 14 -6.55 -16.79 -22.67
C TYR A 14 -7.19 -18.18 -22.73
N ASN A 15 -8.49 -18.30 -23.07
CA ASN A 15 -9.15 -19.59 -23.15
C ASN A 15 -8.55 -20.52 -24.22
N LYS A 16 -8.01 -19.94 -25.30
CA LYS A 16 -7.32 -20.70 -26.37
C LYS A 16 -6.00 -21.31 -25.90
N GLU A 17 -5.26 -20.61 -25.05
CA GLU A 17 -3.93 -20.97 -24.58
C GLU A 17 -3.97 -21.86 -23.33
N TYR A 18 -4.83 -21.50 -22.37
CA TYR A 18 -4.92 -22.17 -21.07
C TYR A 18 -6.14 -23.06 -20.86
N ARG A 19 -7.03 -23.19 -21.87
CA ARG A 19 -8.26 -24.00 -21.80
C ARG A 19 -9.09 -23.77 -20.54
N LEU A 20 -9.18 -22.53 -20.09
CA LEU A 20 -9.79 -22.11 -18.82
C LEU A 20 -11.19 -22.67 -18.58
N LEU A 21 -11.99 -22.80 -19.64
CA LEU A 21 -13.36 -23.32 -19.54
C LEU A 21 -13.44 -24.85 -19.54
N LYS A 22 -12.40 -25.55 -20.04
CA LYS A 22 -12.39 -27.02 -20.09
C LYS A 22 -11.88 -27.67 -18.80
N GLU A 23 -10.98 -26.98 -18.10
CA GLU A 23 -10.38 -27.44 -16.85
C GLU A 23 -10.95 -26.72 -15.61
N PHE A 24 -12.11 -26.08 -15.77
CA PHE A 24 -12.76 -25.39 -14.65
C PHE A 24 -13.24 -26.44 -13.64
N SER A 25 -12.47 -26.61 -12.58
CA SER A 25 -12.88 -27.34 -11.39
C SER A 25 -13.15 -26.37 -10.25
N PHE A 26 -14.19 -26.60 -9.48
CA PHE A 26 -14.39 -25.81 -8.27
C PHE A 26 -13.19 -25.98 -7.33
N PRO A 27 -12.62 -24.89 -6.81
CA PRO A 27 -11.51 -24.98 -5.88
C PRO A 27 -11.90 -25.83 -4.66
N GLY A 28 -10.99 -26.69 -4.23
CA GLY A 28 -11.19 -27.49 -3.03
C GLY A 28 -11.32 -26.60 -1.77
N TRP A 29 -12.01 -27.10 -0.75
CA TRP A 29 -12.18 -26.36 0.51
C TRP A 29 -10.87 -25.85 1.12
N LYS A 30 -9.78 -26.60 0.95
CA LYS A 30 -8.45 -26.22 1.42
C LYS A 30 -7.92 -25.00 0.68
N GLU A 31 -8.06 -24.95 -0.65
CA GLU A 31 -7.62 -23.83 -1.50
C GLU A 31 -8.42 -22.55 -1.21
N MET A 32 -9.74 -22.69 -1.00
CA MET A 32 -10.60 -21.58 -0.57
C MET A 32 -10.17 -21.04 0.80
N LYS A 33 -9.90 -21.92 1.76
CA LYS A 33 -9.45 -21.55 3.10
C LYS A 33 -8.09 -20.85 3.07
N ASP A 34 -7.16 -21.35 2.28
CA ASP A 34 -5.82 -20.76 2.12
C ASP A 34 -5.91 -19.36 1.49
N SER A 35 -6.71 -19.21 0.43
CA SER A 35 -6.98 -17.92 -0.22
C SER A 35 -7.64 -16.92 0.73
N PHE A 36 -8.63 -17.37 1.52
CA PHE A 36 -9.29 -16.52 2.51
C PHE A 36 -8.35 -16.12 3.65
N THR A 37 -7.51 -17.04 4.12
CA THR A 37 -6.54 -16.77 5.20
C THR A 37 -5.49 -15.72 4.81
N LEU A 38 -5.14 -15.66 3.52
CA LEU A 38 -4.23 -14.65 2.99
C LEU A 38 -4.96 -13.35 2.62
N GLY A 39 -6.12 -13.44 2.01
CA GLY A 39 -6.87 -12.29 1.50
C GLY A 39 -7.58 -11.49 2.59
N PHE A 40 -8.13 -12.16 3.60
CA PHE A 40 -8.87 -11.49 4.67
C PHE A 40 -8.06 -10.44 5.44
N PRO A 41 -6.81 -10.70 5.90
CA PRO A 41 -6.00 -9.69 6.57
C PRO A 41 -5.65 -8.50 5.65
N MET A 42 -5.46 -8.75 4.35
CA MET A 42 -5.20 -7.69 3.37
C MET A 42 -6.44 -6.81 3.14
N GLY A 43 -7.60 -7.43 2.99
CA GLY A 43 -8.88 -6.73 2.84
C GLY A 43 -9.22 -5.92 4.09
N LEU A 44 -9.04 -6.50 5.27
CA LEU A 44 -9.26 -5.82 6.54
C LEU A 44 -8.34 -4.61 6.71
N ALA A 45 -7.05 -4.74 6.38
CA ALA A 45 -6.11 -3.62 6.42
C ALA A 45 -6.53 -2.47 5.50
N ASN A 46 -6.95 -2.76 4.26
CA ASN A 46 -7.45 -1.75 3.34
C ASN A 46 -8.73 -1.06 3.87
N SER A 47 -9.65 -1.84 4.45
CA SER A 47 -10.89 -1.29 5.02
C SER A 47 -10.60 -0.37 6.22
N ILE A 48 -9.59 -0.70 7.01
CA ILE A 48 -9.14 0.11 8.16
C ILE A 48 -8.52 1.42 7.67
N ASP A 49 -7.65 1.39 6.66
CA ASP A 49 -7.04 2.59 6.08
C ASP A 49 -8.13 3.55 5.56
N LEU A 50 -9.09 3.03 4.79
CA LEU A 50 -10.23 3.83 4.29
C LEU A 50 -11.12 4.35 5.41
N GLY A 51 -11.43 3.53 6.42
CA GLY A 51 -12.23 3.93 7.58
C GLY A 51 -11.54 5.00 8.42
N ALA A 52 -10.24 4.85 8.68
CA ALA A 52 -9.45 5.84 9.41
C ALA A 52 -9.41 7.18 8.67
N PHE A 53 -9.29 7.16 7.34
CA PHE A 53 -9.35 8.37 6.52
C PHE A 53 -10.73 9.03 6.54
N GLY A 54 -11.82 8.24 6.56
CA GLY A 54 -13.19 8.76 6.74
C GLY A 54 -13.38 9.45 8.10
N VAL A 55 -12.87 8.85 9.17
CA VAL A 55 -12.86 9.47 10.51
C VAL A 55 -12.02 10.76 10.51
N PHE A 56 -10.87 10.77 9.85
CA PHE A 56 -10.01 11.94 9.71
C PHE A 56 -10.74 13.11 9.03
N LEU A 57 -11.43 12.88 7.92
CA LEU A 57 -12.21 13.93 7.25
C LEU A 57 -13.37 14.40 8.13
N THR A 58 -13.99 13.52 8.91
CA THR A 58 -15.02 13.89 9.89
C THR A 58 -14.44 14.75 11.01
N LEU A 59 -13.21 14.52 11.45
CA LEU A 59 -12.55 15.41 12.41
C LEU A 59 -12.31 16.80 11.82
N ILE A 60 -11.82 16.86 10.57
CA ILE A 60 -11.58 18.15 9.89
C ILE A 60 -12.89 18.91 9.69
N SER A 61 -14.00 18.25 9.39
CA SER A 61 -15.31 18.92 9.23
C SER A 61 -15.78 19.66 10.48
N ARG A 62 -15.29 19.25 11.65
CA ARG A 62 -15.58 19.96 12.93
C ARG A 62 -14.70 21.21 13.15
N ILE A 63 -13.62 21.37 12.40
CA ILE A 63 -12.77 22.56 12.47
C ILE A 63 -13.43 23.69 11.70
N GLY A 64 -13.82 23.45 10.44
CA GLY A 64 -14.52 24.43 9.63
C GLY A 64 -14.73 23.99 8.18
N PRO A 65 -15.61 24.70 7.45
CA PRO A 65 -15.92 24.36 6.06
C PRO A 65 -14.75 24.66 5.09
N ILE A 66 -13.96 25.70 5.36
CA ILE A 66 -12.79 26.07 4.55
C ILE A 66 -11.70 25.01 4.67
N GLU A 67 -11.44 24.55 5.90
CA GLU A 67 -10.49 23.49 6.23
C GLU A 67 -10.87 22.16 5.59
N LEU A 68 -12.16 21.84 5.61
CA LEU A 68 -12.68 20.64 4.97
C LEU A 68 -12.54 20.72 3.45
N ALA A 69 -12.92 21.85 2.85
CA ALA A 69 -12.79 22.04 1.40
C ALA A 69 -11.33 21.95 0.95
N ALA A 70 -10.41 22.63 1.64
CA ALA A 70 -8.99 22.57 1.36
C ALA A 70 -8.43 21.14 1.49
N SER A 71 -8.82 20.42 2.56
CA SER A 71 -8.38 19.03 2.78
C SER A 71 -8.94 18.07 1.74
N GLN A 72 -10.16 18.25 1.26
CA GLN A 72 -10.75 17.44 0.19
C GLN A 72 -10.03 17.64 -1.14
N ILE A 73 -9.70 18.89 -1.50
CA ILE A 73 -8.92 19.18 -2.71
C ILE A 73 -7.56 18.49 -2.65
N VAL A 74 -6.86 18.65 -1.54
CA VAL A 74 -5.54 18.05 -1.33
C VAL A 74 -5.61 16.52 -1.34
N SER A 75 -6.66 15.93 -0.77
CA SER A 75 -6.89 14.48 -0.81
C SER A 75 -7.10 13.97 -2.24
N GLN A 76 -7.88 14.69 -3.07
CA GLN A 76 -8.08 14.30 -4.47
C GLN A 76 -6.77 14.37 -5.28
N LEU A 77 -5.92 15.37 -5.01
CA LEU A 77 -4.59 15.46 -5.62
C LEU A 77 -3.67 14.35 -5.13
N ASN A 78 -3.77 13.98 -3.85
CA ASN A 78 -3.05 12.83 -3.29
C ASN A 78 -3.48 11.51 -3.95
N ASP A 79 -4.77 11.29 -4.16
CA ASP A 79 -5.29 10.09 -4.81
C ASP A 79 -4.74 9.91 -6.23
N LEU A 80 -4.56 10.99 -6.97
CA LEU A 80 -3.94 10.95 -8.30
C LEU A 80 -2.51 10.39 -8.25
N THR A 81 -1.75 10.73 -7.22
CA THR A 81 -0.39 10.24 -7.00
C THR A 81 -0.36 8.84 -6.37
N PHE A 82 -1.36 8.54 -5.56
CA PHE A 82 -1.50 7.24 -4.90
C PHE A 82 -1.73 6.09 -5.90
N MET A 83 -2.45 6.32 -7.02
CA MET A 83 -2.72 5.28 -8.02
C MET A 83 -1.46 4.64 -8.61
N PRO A 84 -0.45 5.40 -9.11
CA PRO A 84 0.83 4.83 -9.54
C PRO A 84 1.58 4.11 -8.40
N ALA A 85 1.57 4.66 -7.19
CA ALA A 85 2.19 4.05 -6.02
C ALA A 85 1.56 2.69 -5.68
N PHE A 86 0.23 2.62 -5.70
CA PHE A 86 -0.52 1.39 -5.48
C PHE A 86 -0.22 0.33 -6.55
N ALA A 87 -0.15 0.73 -7.83
CA ALA A 87 0.23 -0.17 -8.93
C ALA A 87 1.63 -0.74 -8.74
N LEU A 88 2.60 0.08 -8.29
CA LEU A 88 3.95 -0.38 -7.96
C LEU A 88 3.97 -1.35 -6.77
N GLY A 89 3.19 -1.09 -5.73
CA GLY A 89 3.04 -2.00 -4.59
C GLY A 89 2.44 -3.35 -5.01
N ALA A 90 1.41 -3.35 -5.85
CA ALA A 90 0.78 -4.55 -6.39
C ALA A 90 1.74 -5.34 -7.30
N SER A 91 2.50 -4.65 -8.15
CA SER A 91 3.52 -5.27 -8.99
C SER A 91 4.64 -5.88 -8.16
N THR A 92 5.12 -5.16 -7.14
CA THR A 92 6.14 -5.65 -6.20
C THR A 92 5.65 -6.90 -5.46
N ASN A 93 4.40 -6.91 -4.99
CA ASN A 93 3.77 -8.08 -4.36
C ASN A 93 3.83 -9.31 -5.29
N SER A 94 3.39 -9.15 -6.54
CA SER A 94 3.37 -10.23 -7.53
C SER A 94 4.77 -10.73 -7.88
N LEU A 95 5.72 -9.82 -8.14
CA LEU A 95 7.10 -10.16 -8.53
C LEU A 95 7.86 -10.82 -7.38
N VAL A 96 7.72 -10.35 -6.16
CA VAL A 96 8.30 -10.96 -4.95
C VAL A 96 7.72 -12.36 -4.75
N GLY A 97 6.39 -12.50 -4.78
CA GLY A 97 5.73 -13.80 -4.62
C GLY A 97 6.17 -14.82 -5.68
N ARG A 98 6.23 -14.39 -6.95
CA ARG A 98 6.70 -15.24 -8.05
C ARG A 98 8.16 -15.66 -7.87
N SER A 99 9.05 -14.74 -7.50
CA SER A 99 10.46 -15.03 -7.28
C SER A 99 10.67 -16.02 -6.13
N LEU A 100 9.92 -15.87 -5.06
CA LEU A 100 9.94 -16.81 -3.94
C LEU A 100 9.40 -18.19 -4.33
N GLY A 101 8.35 -18.24 -5.16
CA GLY A 101 7.88 -19.51 -5.75
C GLY A 101 8.95 -20.20 -6.60
N GLN A 102 9.82 -19.45 -7.26
CA GLN A 102 11.00 -19.93 -7.98
C GLN A 102 12.21 -20.22 -7.06
N LYS A 103 12.07 -20.05 -5.75
CA LYS A 103 13.12 -20.20 -4.72
C LYS A 103 14.29 -19.21 -4.87
N ASP A 104 14.08 -18.10 -5.55
CA ASP A 104 15.09 -17.06 -5.79
C ASP A 104 14.83 -15.87 -4.84
N VAL A 105 15.39 -15.96 -3.63
CA VAL A 105 15.23 -14.95 -2.58
C VAL A 105 15.96 -13.65 -2.93
N GLU A 106 17.12 -13.73 -3.62
CA GLU A 106 17.87 -12.53 -4.01
C GLU A 106 17.10 -11.70 -5.03
N LYS A 107 16.49 -12.37 -6.01
CA LYS A 107 15.65 -11.74 -7.00
C LYS A 107 14.40 -11.10 -6.38
N ALA A 108 13.80 -11.76 -5.39
CA ALA A 108 12.69 -11.21 -4.63
C ALA A 108 13.06 -9.90 -3.91
N GLU A 109 14.22 -9.88 -3.23
CA GLU A 109 14.73 -8.67 -2.57
C GLU A 109 15.03 -7.55 -3.58
N ARG A 110 15.65 -7.91 -4.71
CA ARG A 110 15.95 -6.96 -5.78
C ARG A 110 14.69 -6.29 -6.32
N PHE A 111 13.60 -7.03 -6.53
CA PHE A 111 12.32 -6.45 -6.95
C PHE A 111 11.74 -5.49 -5.91
N GLY A 112 11.81 -5.81 -4.61
CA GLY A 112 11.38 -4.89 -3.55
C GLY A 112 12.18 -3.59 -3.55
N ARG A 113 13.52 -3.67 -3.66
CA ARG A 113 14.39 -2.47 -3.73
C ARG A 113 14.16 -1.64 -4.99
N THR A 114 14.03 -2.31 -6.14
CA THR A 114 13.75 -1.63 -7.42
C THR A 114 12.40 -0.94 -7.40
N GLY A 115 11.36 -1.60 -6.86
CA GLY A 115 10.04 -1.00 -6.67
C GLY A 115 10.10 0.27 -5.81
N LEU A 116 10.88 0.25 -4.72
CA LEU A 116 11.08 1.42 -3.87
C LEU A 116 11.76 2.57 -4.62
N ILE A 117 12.86 2.30 -5.35
CA ILE A 117 13.59 3.33 -6.09
C ILE A 117 12.70 3.97 -7.16
N ILE A 118 12.01 3.16 -7.96
CA ILE A 118 11.11 3.65 -8.99
C ILE A 118 9.95 4.43 -8.36
N GLY A 119 9.36 3.92 -7.28
CA GLY A 119 8.25 4.56 -6.59
C GLY A 119 8.63 5.93 -6.05
N VAL A 120 9.76 6.02 -5.33
CA VAL A 120 10.27 7.29 -4.79
C VAL A 120 10.63 8.26 -5.91
N ALA A 121 11.20 7.80 -7.02
CA ALA A 121 11.53 8.66 -8.15
C ALA A 121 10.27 9.24 -8.81
N VAL A 122 9.27 8.40 -9.11
CA VAL A 122 8.03 8.83 -9.78
C VAL A 122 7.20 9.75 -8.87
N VAL A 123 6.93 9.30 -7.65
CA VAL A 123 6.11 10.07 -6.69
C VAL A 123 6.86 11.31 -6.22
N GLY A 124 8.18 11.23 -6.06
CA GLY A 124 9.02 12.36 -5.71
C GLY A 124 9.01 13.46 -6.76
N LEU A 125 9.01 13.10 -8.04
CA LEU A 125 8.88 14.07 -9.14
C LEU A 125 7.54 14.81 -9.08
N VAL A 126 6.44 14.08 -8.87
CA VAL A 126 5.10 14.68 -8.72
C VAL A 126 5.02 15.55 -7.47
N GLY A 127 5.55 15.07 -6.34
CA GLY A 127 5.62 15.83 -5.09
C GLY A 127 6.42 17.14 -5.24
N LEU A 128 7.51 17.11 -6.00
CA LEU A 128 8.28 18.31 -6.34
C LEU A 128 7.43 19.31 -7.15
N CYS A 129 6.65 18.82 -8.12
CA CYS A 129 5.72 19.67 -8.87
C CYS A 129 4.65 20.29 -7.95
N PHE A 130 4.12 19.54 -7.00
CA PHE A 130 3.16 20.03 -6.00
C PHE A 130 3.77 21.11 -5.08
N CYS A 131 5.05 20.97 -4.71
CA CYS A 131 5.75 21.97 -3.91
C CYS A 131 6.03 23.27 -4.68
N LEU A 132 6.44 23.15 -5.96
CA LEU A 132 6.85 24.29 -6.78
C LEU A 132 5.65 25.06 -7.35
N PHE A 133 4.59 24.36 -7.72
CA PHE A 133 3.47 24.93 -8.45
C PHE A 133 2.10 24.57 -7.84
N PRO A 134 1.89 24.72 -6.52
CA PRO A 134 0.65 24.27 -5.86
C PRO A 134 -0.60 24.91 -6.46
N SER A 135 -0.54 26.20 -6.80
CA SER A 135 -1.68 26.95 -7.34
C SER A 135 -2.17 26.42 -8.68
N ILE A 136 -1.29 25.89 -9.52
CA ILE A 136 -1.66 25.31 -10.83
C ILE A 136 -2.56 24.07 -10.61
N PHE A 137 -2.22 23.26 -9.63
CA PHE A 137 -2.98 22.02 -9.34
C PHE A 137 -4.28 22.29 -8.59
N ILE A 138 -4.34 23.37 -7.79
CA ILE A 138 -5.52 23.71 -7.00
C ILE A 138 -6.54 24.51 -7.82
N ALA A 139 -6.09 25.35 -8.75
CA ALA A 139 -6.94 26.24 -9.56
C ALA A 139 -8.16 25.56 -10.24
N PRO A 140 -8.08 24.30 -10.74
CA PRO A 140 -9.23 23.64 -11.33
C PRO A 140 -10.35 23.30 -10.34
N PHE A 141 -10.07 23.28 -9.03
CA PHE A 141 -11.00 22.83 -8.00
C PHE A 141 -11.74 23.98 -7.31
N THR A 142 -11.10 25.16 -7.19
CA THR A 142 -11.70 26.31 -6.47
C THR A 142 -11.16 27.64 -6.96
N GLY A 143 -12.05 28.65 -6.97
CA GLY A 143 -11.68 30.05 -7.15
C GLY A 143 -11.59 30.84 -5.83
N ASP A 144 -11.88 30.21 -4.69
CA ASP A 144 -11.82 30.84 -3.39
C ASP A 144 -10.36 31.03 -2.95
N ARG A 145 -10.01 32.27 -2.57
CA ARG A 145 -8.64 32.62 -2.18
C ARG A 145 -8.22 32.01 -0.85
N GLU A 146 -9.14 31.92 0.12
CA GLU A 146 -8.84 31.37 1.45
C GLU A 146 -8.60 29.86 1.35
N VAL A 147 -9.47 29.16 0.64
CA VAL A 147 -9.32 27.70 0.38
C VAL A 147 -8.03 27.45 -0.40
N THR A 148 -7.74 28.26 -1.42
CA THR A 148 -6.51 28.09 -2.23
C THR A 148 -5.24 28.31 -1.40
N ALA A 149 -5.21 29.33 -0.54
CA ALA A 149 -4.07 29.60 0.32
C ALA A 149 -3.82 28.45 1.29
N LEU A 150 -4.87 27.96 1.95
CA LEU A 150 -4.78 26.84 2.90
C LEU A 150 -4.41 25.53 2.19
N ALA A 151 -5.05 25.20 1.08
CA ALA A 151 -4.76 24.01 0.30
C ALA A 151 -3.31 24.02 -0.21
N SER A 152 -2.76 25.18 -0.57
CA SER A 152 -1.35 25.30 -1.01
C SER A 152 -0.35 24.93 0.10
N VAL A 153 -0.65 25.27 1.35
CA VAL A 153 0.19 24.87 2.49
C VAL A 153 0.06 23.37 2.76
N LEU A 154 -1.18 22.86 2.79
CA LEU A 154 -1.46 21.45 3.01
C LEU A 154 -0.85 20.57 1.91
N LEU A 155 -0.88 21.01 0.64
CA LEU A 155 -0.30 20.26 -0.47
C LEU A 155 1.21 20.08 -0.35
N LYS A 156 1.94 21.04 0.25
CA LYS A 156 3.37 20.90 0.55
C LYS A 156 3.62 19.86 1.65
N ILE A 157 2.76 19.78 2.66
CA ILE A 157 2.83 18.75 3.70
C ILE A 157 2.59 17.37 3.07
N VAL A 158 1.59 17.27 2.20
CA VAL A 158 1.24 16.04 1.50
C VAL A 158 2.33 15.62 0.51
N ALA A 159 3.02 16.54 -0.13
CA ALA A 159 4.17 16.23 -0.99
C ALA A 159 5.29 15.48 -0.22
N LEU A 160 5.54 15.85 1.03
CA LEU A 160 6.48 15.11 1.89
C LEU A 160 5.89 13.78 2.34
N TYR A 161 4.64 13.76 2.74
CA TYR A 161 3.91 12.55 3.13
C TYR A 161 3.92 11.48 2.04
N GLN A 162 3.72 11.84 0.77
CA GLN A 162 3.68 10.92 -0.37
C GLN A 162 4.97 10.13 -0.57
N LEU A 163 6.13 10.71 -0.24
CA LEU A 163 7.42 9.99 -0.30
C LEU A 163 7.48 8.83 0.70
N LEU A 164 6.93 9.04 1.88
CA LEU A 164 6.82 7.98 2.88
C LEU A 164 5.73 6.99 2.50
N ASP A 165 4.62 7.47 1.96
CA ASP A 165 3.47 6.63 1.59
C ASP A 165 3.83 5.63 0.49
N VAL A 166 4.56 6.05 -0.56
CA VAL A 166 5.02 5.12 -1.59
C VAL A 166 5.99 4.08 -1.02
N ALA A 167 6.85 4.45 -0.09
CA ALA A 167 7.74 3.50 0.57
C ALA A 167 6.94 2.47 1.40
N TYR A 168 5.93 2.93 2.15
CA TYR A 168 4.99 2.08 2.86
C TYR A 168 4.29 1.09 1.93
N VAL A 169 3.71 1.58 0.83
CA VAL A 169 2.96 0.75 -0.13
C VAL A 169 3.86 -0.33 -0.77
N VAL A 170 5.10 0.02 -1.12
CA VAL A 170 6.06 -0.93 -1.70
C VAL A 170 6.52 -1.96 -0.66
N PHE A 171 6.88 -1.56 0.57
CA PHE A 171 7.26 -2.52 1.62
C PHE A 171 6.10 -3.45 1.98
N ARG A 172 4.89 -2.91 2.09
CA ARG A 172 3.67 -3.69 2.29
C ARG A 172 3.47 -4.70 1.16
N GLY A 173 3.63 -4.28 -0.10
CA GLY A 173 3.56 -5.15 -1.26
C GLY A 173 4.59 -6.28 -1.20
N ALA A 174 5.85 -5.96 -0.93
CA ALA A 174 6.93 -6.94 -0.81
C ALA A 174 6.69 -7.97 0.30
N LEU A 175 6.28 -7.52 1.49
CA LEU A 175 5.99 -8.40 2.62
C LEU A 175 4.73 -9.25 2.39
N ASN A 176 3.71 -8.71 1.74
CA ASN A 176 2.52 -9.46 1.35
C ASN A 176 2.87 -10.54 0.33
N GLY A 177 3.71 -10.24 -0.67
CA GLY A 177 4.25 -11.21 -1.63
C GLY A 177 5.08 -12.31 -0.96
N ALA A 178 5.73 -11.99 0.16
CA ALA A 178 6.45 -12.97 0.98
C ALA A 178 5.53 -13.78 1.94
N GLY A 179 4.19 -13.56 1.90
CA GLY A 179 3.22 -14.26 2.73
C GLY A 179 3.10 -13.73 4.17
N ARG A 180 3.61 -12.51 4.44
CA ARG A 180 3.56 -11.85 5.75
C ARG A 180 2.30 -10.96 5.92
N THR A 181 1.18 -11.32 5.30
CA THR A 181 -0.06 -10.53 5.25
C THR A 181 -0.66 -10.24 6.63
N LYS A 182 -0.56 -11.20 7.57
CA LYS A 182 -1.02 -11.02 8.95
C LYS A 182 -0.23 -9.94 9.69
N TYR A 183 1.08 -9.91 9.49
CA TYR A 183 1.95 -8.92 10.12
C TYR A 183 1.66 -7.52 9.58
N THR A 184 1.59 -7.37 8.25
CA THR A 184 1.28 -6.08 7.61
C THR A 184 -0.09 -5.57 8.03
N GLY A 185 -1.11 -6.45 8.05
CA GLY A 185 -2.46 -6.09 8.48
C GLY A 185 -2.53 -5.66 9.95
N LEU A 186 -1.86 -6.40 10.85
CA LEU A 186 -1.84 -6.06 12.28
C LEU A 186 -1.12 -4.73 12.54
N MET A 187 0.01 -4.48 11.86
CA MET A 187 0.75 -3.22 12.01
C MET A 187 -0.06 -2.04 11.48
N THR A 188 -0.72 -2.20 10.32
CA THR A 188 -1.62 -1.15 9.79
C THR A 188 -2.73 -0.83 10.78
N LEU A 189 -3.42 -1.84 11.34
CA LEU A 189 -4.45 -1.64 12.36
C LEU A 189 -3.92 -0.93 13.60
N ALA A 190 -2.82 -1.42 14.14
CA ALA A 190 -2.22 -0.85 15.36
C ALA A 190 -1.81 0.61 15.15
N CYS A 191 -1.12 0.92 14.06
CA CYS A 191 -0.71 2.28 13.75
C CYS A 191 -1.91 3.21 13.44
N ALA A 192 -2.97 2.71 12.78
CA ALA A 192 -4.16 3.50 12.52
C ALA A 192 -4.89 3.88 13.83
N CYS A 193 -5.05 2.93 14.73
CA CYS A 193 -5.75 3.16 16.00
C CYS A 193 -4.93 3.96 17.02
N VAL A 194 -3.60 3.78 17.05
CA VAL A 194 -2.74 4.39 18.08
C VAL A 194 -2.14 5.71 17.62
N LEU A 195 -1.84 5.86 16.33
CA LEU A 195 -1.16 7.04 15.81
C LEU A 195 -2.07 7.90 14.95
N PHE A 196 -2.67 7.32 13.89
CA PHE A 196 -3.38 8.15 12.93
C PHE A 196 -4.48 9.00 13.59
N ILE A 197 -5.50 8.36 14.15
CA ILE A 197 -6.66 9.04 14.71
C ILE A 197 -6.31 9.84 15.98
N PRO A 198 -5.61 9.26 16.99
CA PRO A 198 -5.31 9.99 18.22
C PRO A 198 -4.38 11.19 18.01
N VAL A 199 -3.33 11.05 17.19
CA VAL A 199 -2.38 12.14 16.92
C VAL A 199 -3.09 13.25 16.13
N SER A 200 -3.92 12.92 15.12
CA SER A 200 -4.73 13.91 14.41
C SER A 200 -5.62 14.70 15.37
N TYR A 201 -6.30 14.00 16.27
CA TYR A 201 -7.19 14.65 17.24
C TYR A 201 -6.43 15.54 18.23
N ILE A 202 -5.35 15.02 18.82
CA ILE A 202 -4.56 15.76 19.82
C ILE A 202 -3.94 17.01 19.17
N CYS A 203 -3.31 16.86 18.02
CA CYS A 203 -2.66 17.99 17.35
C CYS A 203 -3.66 19.04 16.85
N ALA A 204 -4.82 18.62 16.36
CA ALA A 204 -5.83 19.54 15.85
C ALA A 204 -6.56 20.29 16.94
N PHE A 205 -7.04 19.57 17.97
CA PHE A 205 -7.99 20.10 18.95
C PHE A 205 -7.36 20.40 20.32
N VAL A 206 -6.47 19.54 20.82
CA VAL A 206 -5.86 19.74 22.14
C VAL A 206 -4.71 20.75 22.08
N LEU A 207 -3.84 20.63 21.05
CA LEU A 207 -2.73 21.58 20.84
C LEU A 207 -3.15 22.82 20.05
N GLY A 208 -4.36 22.84 19.47
CA GLY A 208 -4.90 24.01 18.78
C GLY A 208 -4.27 24.33 17.42
N PHE A 209 -3.55 23.38 16.80
CA PHE A 209 -2.92 23.60 15.48
C PHE A 209 -3.91 23.48 14.31
N GLY A 210 -5.20 23.27 14.59
CA GLY A 210 -6.24 23.22 13.57
C GLY A 210 -5.98 22.14 12.51
N VAL A 211 -6.31 22.44 11.25
CA VAL A 211 -6.18 21.48 10.15
C VAL A 211 -4.72 21.06 9.88
N MET A 212 -3.75 21.94 10.08
CA MET A 212 -2.33 21.57 9.93
C MET A 212 -1.93 20.51 10.97
N GLY A 213 -2.41 20.64 12.19
CA GLY A 213 -2.23 19.64 13.24
C GLY A 213 -2.90 18.31 12.90
N ALA A 214 -4.10 18.33 12.29
CA ALA A 214 -4.77 17.13 11.84
C ALA A 214 -3.92 16.31 10.85
N TRP A 215 -3.25 16.94 9.91
CA TRP A 215 -2.38 16.29 8.92
C TRP A 215 -1.08 15.70 9.48
N ILE A 216 -0.71 16.03 10.72
CA ILE A 216 0.42 15.36 11.42
C ILE A 216 0.08 13.89 11.71
N GLY A 217 -1.18 13.54 11.94
CA GLY A 217 -1.59 12.16 12.21
C GLY A 217 -1.30 11.18 11.08
N PRO A 218 -1.73 11.43 9.82
CA PRO A 218 -1.34 10.63 8.67
C PRO A 218 0.17 10.52 8.50
N LEU A 219 0.90 11.63 8.69
CA LEU A 219 2.36 11.65 8.58
C LEU A 219 3.02 10.73 9.64
N ALA A 220 2.59 10.82 10.89
CA ALA A 220 3.09 9.96 11.96
C ALA A 220 2.77 8.48 11.73
N HIS A 221 1.54 8.19 11.26
CA HIS A 221 1.08 6.86 10.92
C HIS A 221 1.96 6.21 9.84
N VAL A 222 2.12 6.88 8.69
CA VAL A 222 2.91 6.35 7.58
C VAL A 222 4.39 6.25 7.95
N THR A 223 4.93 7.22 8.69
CA THR A 223 6.31 7.17 9.18
C THR A 223 6.55 5.91 10.01
N CYS A 224 5.67 5.62 10.96
CA CYS A 224 5.77 4.40 11.79
C CYS A 224 5.68 3.13 10.93
N LEU A 225 4.77 3.09 9.95
CA LEU A 225 4.64 1.95 9.04
C LEU A 225 5.88 1.74 8.16
N VAL A 226 6.48 2.81 7.64
CA VAL A 226 7.74 2.73 6.88
C VAL A 226 8.85 2.14 7.74
N PHE A 227 9.00 2.60 8.97
CA PHE A 227 10.04 2.05 9.88
C PHE A 227 9.77 0.60 10.26
N THR A 228 8.54 0.24 10.62
CA THR A 228 8.20 -1.12 11.03
C THR A 228 8.26 -2.12 9.88
N LEU A 229 7.68 -1.80 8.73
CA LEU A 229 7.71 -2.69 7.57
C LEU A 229 9.08 -2.68 6.88
N GLY A 230 9.74 -1.53 6.82
CA GLY A 230 11.09 -1.40 6.29
C GLY A 230 12.11 -2.20 7.11
N SER A 231 12.05 -2.15 8.44
CA SER A 231 12.91 -2.97 9.31
C SER A 231 12.69 -4.46 9.11
N GLN A 232 11.45 -4.90 8.91
CA GLN A 232 11.13 -6.30 8.58
C GLN A 232 11.66 -6.69 7.20
N PHE A 233 11.57 -5.79 6.21
CA PHE A 233 12.05 -6.05 4.87
C PHE A 233 13.59 -6.16 4.83
N TYR A 234 14.30 -5.17 5.37
CA TYR A 234 15.76 -5.14 5.39
C TYR A 234 16.37 -6.09 6.42
N GLY A 235 15.71 -6.32 7.56
CA GLY A 235 16.13 -7.29 8.59
C GLY A 235 16.09 -8.74 8.13
N GLY A 236 15.44 -9.01 6.99
CA GLY A 236 15.48 -10.33 6.37
C GLY A 236 14.63 -11.41 7.05
N TYR A 237 13.85 -11.08 8.08
CA TYR A 237 12.99 -12.04 8.79
C TYR A 237 11.97 -12.78 7.90
N TRP A 238 11.61 -12.20 6.76
CA TRP A 238 10.77 -12.87 5.78
C TRP A 238 11.51 -13.94 4.96
N LYS A 239 12.85 -13.85 4.88
CA LYS A 239 13.72 -14.78 4.13
C LYS A 239 13.90 -16.11 4.87
N GLU A 240 13.99 -16.09 6.18
CA GLU A 240 14.27 -17.27 7.02
C GLU A 240 13.29 -18.42 6.74
N ARG A 241 12.01 -18.12 6.62
CA ARG A 241 10.96 -19.11 6.33
C ARG A 241 11.19 -19.83 5.00
N TRP A 242 11.73 -19.13 4.01
CA TRP A 242 11.98 -19.66 2.66
C TRP A 242 13.33 -20.39 2.58
N VAL A 243 14.32 -19.96 3.34
CA VAL A 243 15.64 -20.62 3.43
C VAL A 243 15.54 -21.94 4.20
N VAL A 244 14.82 -21.98 5.32
CA VAL A 244 14.57 -23.19 6.11
C VAL A 244 13.81 -24.25 5.30
N SER A 245 12.78 -23.84 4.55
CA SER A 245 12.04 -24.74 3.65
C SER A 245 12.94 -25.37 2.57
N ARG A 246 13.97 -24.65 2.13
CA ARG A 246 14.97 -25.17 1.17
C ARG A 246 15.83 -26.26 1.79
N ASN A 247 16.31 -26.06 3.00
CA ASN A 247 17.17 -27.01 3.70
C ASN A 247 16.44 -28.29 4.09
N THR A 248 15.16 -28.20 4.49
CA THR A 248 14.36 -29.36 4.89
C THR A 248 14.02 -30.25 3.68
N LYS A 249 13.70 -29.67 2.50
CA LYS A 249 13.45 -30.46 1.29
C LYS A 249 14.73 -31.12 0.75
N GLY A 250 15.84 -30.41 0.70
CA GLY A 250 17.12 -30.98 0.28
C GLY A 250 17.59 -32.14 1.18
N SER A 251 17.31 -32.07 2.49
CA SER A 251 17.57 -33.15 3.44
C SER A 251 16.67 -34.38 3.24
N ILE A 252 15.44 -34.19 2.78
CA ILE A 252 14.48 -35.28 2.51
C ILE A 252 14.80 -35.94 1.15
N GLU A 253 15.12 -35.16 0.12
CA GLU A 253 15.51 -35.69 -1.20
C GLU A 253 16.86 -36.45 -1.15
N GLY A 254 17.80 -35.97 -0.33
CA GLY A 254 19.07 -36.68 -0.08
C GLY A 254 18.93 -37.97 0.72
N LYS A 255 17.87 -38.09 1.56
CA LYS A 255 17.58 -39.31 2.31
C LYS A 255 16.75 -40.33 1.54
N LEU A 256 16.05 -39.96 0.48
CA LEU A 256 15.18 -40.82 -0.31
C LEU A 256 15.86 -41.38 -1.59
N GLY A 257 17.13 -41.04 -1.87
CA GLY A 257 17.90 -41.65 -2.95
C GLY A 257 17.26 -41.56 -4.34
N PHE A 258 16.42 -40.58 -4.61
CA PHE A 258 15.75 -40.42 -5.91
C PHE A 258 16.72 -39.74 -6.90
N VAL A 259 17.38 -40.54 -7.72
CA VAL A 259 18.06 -40.09 -8.95
C VAL A 259 16.99 -40.09 -10.05
N PRO A 260 16.61 -38.95 -10.62
CA PRO A 260 15.77 -38.94 -11.81
C PRO A 260 16.61 -39.44 -12.99
N LYS A 261 16.07 -40.44 -13.72
CA LYS A 261 16.54 -40.83 -15.03
C LYS A 261 16.10 -39.84 -16.08
#